data_60d5430eb899532cb8c3aa6a0e66867f
#
_entry.id   60d5430eb899532cb8c3aa6a0e66867f
#
_cell.length_a   1.000
_cell.length_b   1.000
_cell.length_c   1.000
_cell.angle_alpha   90.00
_cell.angle_beta   90.00
_cell.angle_gamma   90.00
#
_symmetry.space_group_name_H-M   'P 1'
#
loop_
_entity.id
_entity.type
_entity.pdbx_description
1 polymer ?
#
loop_
_entity_poly.entity_id
_entity_poly.type
_entity_poly.pdbx_seq_one_letter_code
_entity_poly.pdbx_strand_id
1 'polypeptide(L)'
;MKERGNFSKFKEKFFENFFLFNGLLVVVILLGIFYLLITESLPTFQEVSIVEFFTSTNWNPTGYEAPSYGIVSLIVSTIIVTIGSLIFSVPLGVASAAYLSEIAPPKVREFLKPTIEILAGIPSVVIGFLGIVL
;
A
#
# COMPACT_ATOMS: atom_id res chain seq x y z
N MET A 1 35.16 34.81 9.19
CA MET A 1 34.75 33.40 9.03
C MET A 1 33.64 32.98 10.01
N LYS A 2 32.70 33.85 10.40
CA LYS A 2 31.73 33.58 11.50
C LYS A 2 30.25 33.73 11.12
N GLU A 3 29.91 34.06 9.88
CA GLU A 3 28.53 34.33 9.45
C GLU A 3 27.81 33.15 8.78
N ARG A 4 28.53 32.11 8.38
CA ARG A 4 27.92 30.89 7.80
C ARG A 4 27.10 30.08 8.79
N GLY A 5 27.29 30.23 10.12
CA GLY A 5 26.63 29.43 11.15
C GLY A 5 25.15 29.77 11.43
N ASN A 6 24.73 31.02 11.26
CA ASN A 6 23.38 31.43 11.64
C ASN A 6 22.35 31.14 10.54
N PHE A 7 22.74 31.32 9.28
CA PHE A 7 21.85 31.06 8.14
C PHE A 7 21.62 29.55 7.89
N SER A 8 22.64 28.74 8.21
CA SER A 8 22.54 27.27 8.18
C SER A 8 21.58 26.76 9.26
N LYS A 9 21.72 27.24 10.49
CA LYS A 9 20.87 26.88 11.63
C LYS A 9 19.39 27.28 11.41
N PHE A 10 19.14 28.42 10.77
CA PHE A 10 17.78 28.83 10.45
C PHE A 10 17.13 27.92 9.42
N LYS A 11 17.88 27.55 8.36
CA LYS A 11 17.39 26.58 7.36
C LYS A 11 17.16 25.20 7.97
N GLU A 12 18.08 24.70 8.77
CA GLU A 12 17.93 23.41 9.46
C GLU A 12 16.67 23.39 10.33
N LYS A 13 16.45 24.42 11.14
CA LYS A 13 15.26 24.53 11.99
C LYS A 13 13.97 24.69 11.21
N PHE A 14 14.00 25.36 10.05
CA PHE A 14 12.86 25.47 9.14
C PHE A 14 12.49 24.10 8.56
N PHE A 15 13.48 23.36 8.04
CA PHE A 15 13.25 22.03 7.52
C PHE A 15 12.82 21.04 8.58
N GLU A 16 13.41 21.08 9.76
CA GLU A 16 13.03 20.27 10.90
C GLU A 16 11.54 20.50 11.26
N ASN A 17 11.13 21.74 11.43
CA ASN A 17 9.72 22.07 11.70
C ASN A 17 8.79 21.71 10.56
N PHE A 18 9.23 21.88 9.33
CA PHE A 18 8.44 21.48 8.15
C PHE A 18 8.20 19.98 8.10
N PHE A 19 9.24 19.16 8.33
CA PHE A 19 9.08 17.71 8.39
C PHE A 19 8.28 17.25 9.60
N LEU A 20 8.48 17.88 10.73
CA LEU A 20 7.70 17.61 11.95
C LEU A 20 6.22 17.91 11.73
N PHE A 21 5.89 19.04 11.12
CA PHE A 21 4.51 19.41 10.79
C PHE A 21 3.87 18.40 9.82
N ASN A 22 4.59 18.02 8.75
CA ASN A 22 4.09 17.01 7.81
C ASN A 22 3.94 15.63 8.48
N GLY A 23 4.87 15.23 9.34
CA GLY A 23 4.76 13.99 10.12
C GLY A 23 3.54 14.00 11.04
N LEU A 24 3.31 15.11 11.76
CA LEU A 24 2.15 15.26 12.62
C LEU A 24 0.84 15.22 11.81
N LEU A 25 0.82 15.89 10.66
CA LEU A 25 -0.33 15.93 9.76
C LEU A 25 -0.70 14.52 9.28
N VAL A 26 0.28 13.70 8.91
CA VAL A 26 0.05 12.29 8.52
C VAL A 26 -0.57 11.51 9.69
N VAL A 27 -0.06 11.67 10.90
CA VAL A 27 -0.61 11.01 12.10
C VAL A 27 -2.06 11.43 12.34
N VAL A 28 -2.37 12.73 12.25
CA VAL A 28 -3.74 13.23 12.41
C VAL A 28 -4.69 12.68 11.36
N ILE A 29 -4.24 12.62 10.09
CA ILE A 29 -5.03 12.02 9.00
C ILE A 29 -5.28 10.53 9.27
N LEU A 30 -4.25 9.79 9.67
CA LEU A 30 -4.40 8.36 9.98
C LEU A 30 -5.39 8.14 11.13
N LEU A 31 -5.28 8.91 12.20
CA LEU A 31 -6.23 8.83 13.32
C LEU A 31 -7.65 9.19 12.87
N GLY A 32 -7.82 10.19 11.99
CA GLY A 32 -9.09 10.55 11.40
C GLY A 32 -9.69 9.41 10.57
N ILE A 33 -8.88 8.73 9.76
CA ILE A 33 -9.32 7.55 9.00
C ILE A 33 -9.73 6.41 9.93
N PHE A 34 -8.94 6.11 10.96
CA PHE A 34 -9.30 5.09 11.95
C PHE A 34 -10.61 5.42 12.67
N TYR A 35 -10.77 6.67 13.11
CA TYR A 35 -12.01 7.12 13.74
C TYR A 35 -13.21 6.92 12.82
N LEU A 36 -13.10 7.34 11.56
CA LEU A 36 -14.16 7.18 10.56
C LEU A 36 -14.48 5.70 10.31
N LEU A 37 -13.47 4.85 10.12
CA LEU A 37 -13.68 3.43 9.92
C LEU A 37 -14.38 2.75 11.11
N ILE A 38 -14.02 3.11 12.34
CA ILE A 38 -14.66 2.58 13.55
C ILE A 38 -16.13 3.03 13.61
N THR A 39 -16.39 4.31 13.42
CA THR A 39 -17.76 4.84 13.51
C THR A 39 -18.68 4.26 12.44
N GLU A 40 -18.20 4.06 11.22
CA GLU A 40 -18.96 3.47 10.13
C GLU A 40 -19.12 1.95 10.26
N SER A 41 -18.18 1.26 10.91
CA SER A 41 -18.28 -0.20 11.09
C SER A 41 -19.17 -0.63 12.25
N LEU A 42 -19.30 0.20 13.31
CA LEU A 42 -20.09 -0.14 14.50
C LEU A 42 -21.54 -0.53 14.21
N PRO A 43 -22.31 0.16 13.36
CA PRO A 43 -23.69 -0.21 13.04
C PRO A 43 -23.78 -1.61 12.40
N THR A 44 -22.83 -1.95 11.54
CA THR A 44 -22.80 -3.27 10.87
C THR A 44 -22.69 -4.41 11.87
N PHE A 45 -21.87 -4.26 12.92
CA PHE A 45 -21.70 -5.28 13.97
C PHE A 45 -22.87 -5.36 14.97
N GLN A 46 -23.83 -4.43 14.91
CA GLN A 46 -25.10 -4.55 15.64
C GLN A 46 -26.09 -5.46 14.91
N GLU A 47 -25.99 -5.55 13.59
CA GLU A 47 -26.89 -6.35 12.75
C GLU A 47 -26.29 -7.72 12.40
N VAL A 48 -24.97 -7.82 12.30
CA VAL A 48 -24.23 -9.03 11.88
C VAL A 48 -23.47 -9.63 13.06
N SER A 49 -23.65 -10.93 13.29
CA SER A 49 -22.88 -11.65 14.29
C SER A 49 -21.39 -11.66 13.94
N ILE A 50 -20.52 -11.32 14.90
CA ILE A 50 -19.08 -11.38 14.74
C ILE A 50 -18.61 -12.79 14.31
N VAL A 51 -19.25 -13.83 14.85
CA VAL A 51 -18.93 -15.21 14.48
C VAL A 51 -19.27 -15.47 13.01
N GLU A 52 -20.45 -15.05 12.57
CA GLU A 52 -20.87 -15.19 11.17
C GLU A 52 -19.95 -14.42 10.22
N PHE A 53 -19.56 -13.20 10.58
CA PHE A 53 -18.63 -12.39 9.82
C PHE A 53 -17.30 -13.11 9.54
N PHE A 54 -16.72 -13.78 10.53
CA PHE A 54 -15.44 -14.48 10.40
C PHE A 54 -15.53 -15.93 9.91
N THR A 55 -16.71 -16.53 9.87
CA THR A 55 -16.87 -17.95 9.48
C THR A 55 -17.67 -18.15 8.19
N SER A 56 -18.51 -17.19 7.82
CA SER A 56 -19.29 -17.29 6.59
C SER A 56 -18.45 -17.03 5.35
N THR A 57 -18.72 -17.79 4.30
CA THR A 57 -18.13 -17.61 2.97
C THR A 57 -18.98 -16.73 2.06
N ASN A 58 -20.19 -16.38 2.49
CA ASN A 58 -21.12 -15.63 1.65
C ASN A 58 -20.92 -14.13 1.85
N TRP A 59 -20.45 -13.44 0.80
CA TRP A 59 -20.30 -12.00 0.75
C TRP A 59 -21.33 -11.42 -0.24
N ASN A 60 -22.43 -10.91 0.29
CA ASN A 60 -23.48 -10.25 -0.50
C ASN A 60 -24.09 -9.07 0.27
N PRO A 61 -23.37 -7.93 0.39
CA PRO A 61 -23.85 -6.77 1.16
C PRO A 61 -25.06 -6.07 0.53
N THR A 62 -25.32 -6.32 -0.76
CA THR A 62 -26.43 -5.71 -1.52
C THR A 62 -27.57 -6.68 -1.80
N GLY A 63 -27.62 -7.81 -1.09
CA GLY A 63 -28.70 -8.80 -1.24
C GLY A 63 -30.07 -8.23 -0.88
N TYR A 64 -31.07 -8.43 -1.75
CA TYR A 64 -32.41 -7.90 -1.57
C TYR A 64 -33.19 -8.55 -0.42
N GLU A 65 -32.88 -9.81 -0.07
CA GLU A 65 -33.63 -10.54 0.97
C GLU A 65 -32.94 -10.49 2.33
N ALA A 66 -31.62 -10.71 2.36
CA ALA A 66 -30.80 -10.58 3.56
C ALA A 66 -29.35 -10.26 3.16
N PRO A 67 -28.80 -9.14 3.58
CA PRO A 67 -27.38 -8.84 3.35
C PRO A 67 -26.51 -9.81 4.16
N SER A 68 -25.44 -10.34 3.55
CA SER A 68 -24.48 -11.21 4.21
C SER A 68 -23.07 -10.66 4.07
N TYR A 69 -22.30 -10.73 5.15
CA TYR A 69 -20.99 -10.07 5.28
C TYR A 69 -19.87 -11.07 5.65
N GLY A 70 -19.92 -12.29 5.12
CA GLY A 70 -18.88 -13.30 5.39
C GLY A 70 -17.57 -13.00 4.66
N ILE A 71 -16.48 -12.79 5.40
CA ILE A 71 -15.18 -12.40 4.83
C ILE A 71 -14.27 -13.56 4.43
N VAL A 72 -14.63 -14.81 4.74
CA VAL A 72 -13.76 -15.98 4.51
C VAL A 72 -13.40 -16.13 3.04
N SER A 73 -14.35 -15.96 2.12
CA SER A 73 -14.09 -16.03 0.69
C SER A 73 -13.11 -14.95 0.22
N LEU A 74 -13.19 -13.75 0.78
CA LEU A 74 -12.29 -12.64 0.45
C LEU A 74 -10.86 -12.92 0.95
N ILE A 75 -10.73 -13.44 2.17
CA ILE A 75 -9.43 -13.83 2.75
C ILE A 75 -8.80 -14.95 1.92
N VAL A 76 -9.53 -16.02 1.64
CA VAL A 76 -9.02 -17.15 0.86
C VAL A 76 -8.61 -16.72 -0.54
N SER A 77 -9.43 -15.93 -1.22
CA SER A 77 -9.12 -15.40 -2.55
C SER A 77 -7.84 -14.54 -2.53
N THR A 78 -7.71 -13.68 -1.53
CA THR A 78 -6.51 -12.83 -1.38
C THR A 78 -5.26 -13.67 -1.15
N ILE A 79 -5.33 -14.71 -0.32
CA ILE A 79 -4.20 -15.62 -0.07
C ILE A 79 -3.80 -16.35 -1.35
N ILE A 80 -4.77 -16.92 -2.07
CA ILE A 80 -4.50 -17.67 -3.32
C ILE A 80 -3.85 -16.77 -4.36
N VAL A 81 -4.40 -15.59 -4.59
CA VAL A 81 -3.85 -14.62 -5.55
C VAL A 81 -2.45 -14.15 -5.14
N THR A 82 -2.25 -13.91 -3.84
CA THR A 82 -0.94 -13.49 -3.31
C THR A 82 0.11 -14.58 -3.50
N ILE A 83 -0.18 -15.81 -3.11
CA ILE A 83 0.75 -16.94 -3.29
C ILE A 83 1.03 -17.16 -4.79
N GLY A 84 -0.01 -17.16 -5.62
CA GLY A 84 0.15 -17.31 -7.06
C GLY A 84 1.04 -16.23 -7.68
N SER A 85 0.83 -14.97 -7.33
CA SER A 85 1.68 -13.88 -7.84
C SER A 85 3.10 -13.94 -7.31
N LEU A 86 3.34 -14.34 -6.05
CA LEU A 86 4.68 -14.47 -5.48
C LEU A 86 5.51 -15.58 -6.16
N ILE A 87 4.88 -16.70 -6.53
CA ILE A 87 5.55 -17.80 -7.24
C ILE A 87 6.22 -17.31 -8.54
N PHE A 88 5.61 -16.36 -9.24
CA PHE A 88 6.16 -15.80 -10.47
C PHE A 88 7.01 -14.56 -10.24
N SER A 89 6.56 -13.64 -9.39
CA SER A 89 7.23 -12.34 -9.22
C SER A 89 8.55 -12.45 -8.48
N VAL A 90 8.67 -13.32 -7.47
CA VAL A 90 9.90 -13.44 -6.69
C VAL A 90 11.05 -13.99 -7.52
N PRO A 91 10.94 -15.13 -8.25
CA PRO A 91 12.04 -15.63 -9.08
C PRO A 91 12.45 -14.64 -10.17
N LEU A 92 11.47 -14.01 -10.86
CA LEU A 92 11.75 -13.04 -11.90
C LEU A 92 12.41 -11.77 -11.35
N GLY A 93 11.93 -11.28 -10.21
CA GLY A 93 12.48 -10.11 -9.54
C GLY A 93 13.91 -10.33 -9.07
N VAL A 94 14.19 -11.47 -8.42
CA VAL A 94 15.53 -11.84 -7.96
C VAL A 94 16.48 -12.03 -9.14
N ALA A 95 16.06 -12.74 -10.19
CA ALA A 95 16.87 -12.94 -11.38
C ALA A 95 17.20 -11.61 -12.09
N SER A 96 16.21 -10.72 -12.20
CA SER A 96 16.40 -9.39 -12.80
C SER A 96 17.35 -8.52 -11.96
N ALA A 97 17.20 -8.55 -10.64
CA ALA A 97 18.08 -7.82 -9.73
C ALA A 97 19.52 -8.34 -9.78
N ALA A 98 19.73 -9.66 -9.77
CA ALA A 98 21.04 -10.30 -9.89
C ALA A 98 21.68 -9.96 -11.24
N TYR A 99 20.94 -10.05 -12.33
CA TYR A 99 21.43 -9.66 -13.66
C TYR A 99 21.90 -8.19 -13.69
N LEU A 100 21.07 -7.27 -13.18
CA LEU A 100 21.43 -5.84 -13.15
C LEU A 100 22.62 -5.53 -12.26
N SER A 101 22.78 -6.23 -11.13
CA SER A 101 23.87 -5.97 -10.18
C SER A 101 25.20 -6.53 -10.61
N GLU A 102 25.23 -7.73 -11.21
CA GLU A 102 26.46 -8.49 -11.43
C GLU A 102 26.86 -8.62 -12.91
N ILE A 103 25.89 -8.75 -13.81
CA ILE A 103 26.14 -9.17 -15.19
C ILE A 103 25.95 -8.05 -16.19
N ALA A 104 25.00 -7.14 -15.95
CA ALA A 104 24.61 -6.13 -16.92
C ALA A 104 25.74 -5.12 -17.24
N PRO A 105 26.02 -4.85 -18.54
CA PRO A 105 26.97 -3.82 -18.94
C PRO A 105 26.52 -2.43 -18.40
N PRO A 106 27.47 -1.50 -18.15
CA PRO A 106 27.16 -0.20 -17.57
C PRO A 106 26.03 0.56 -18.29
N LYS A 107 26.04 0.58 -19.61
CA LYS A 107 25.01 1.24 -20.43
C LYS A 107 23.59 0.67 -20.21
N VAL A 108 23.47 -0.64 -20.05
CA VAL A 108 22.20 -1.31 -19.80
C VAL A 108 21.71 -1.00 -18.38
N ARG A 109 22.63 -1.00 -17.41
CA ARG A 109 22.33 -0.67 -16.01
C ARG A 109 21.86 0.79 -15.87
N GLU A 110 22.56 1.74 -16.52
CA GLU A 110 22.18 3.15 -16.48
C GLU A 110 20.79 3.44 -17.05
N PHE A 111 20.34 2.66 -18.04
CA PHE A 111 19.02 2.81 -18.63
C PHE A 111 17.95 2.04 -17.86
N LEU A 112 18.20 0.77 -17.53
CA LEU A 112 17.17 -0.08 -16.90
C LEU A 112 16.91 0.29 -15.44
N LYS A 113 17.92 0.70 -14.68
CA LYS A 113 17.74 1.02 -13.27
C LYS A 113 16.73 2.16 -13.05
N PRO A 114 16.84 3.34 -13.69
CA PRO A 114 15.83 4.39 -13.55
C PRO A 114 14.45 3.96 -14.06
N THR A 115 14.41 3.16 -15.15
CA THR A 115 13.14 2.66 -15.69
C THR A 115 12.40 1.79 -14.70
N ILE A 116 13.10 0.87 -14.02
CA ILE A 116 12.51 0.01 -12.99
C ILE A 116 12.08 0.84 -11.76
N GLU A 117 12.87 1.83 -11.36
CA GLU A 117 12.54 2.74 -10.26
C GLU A 117 11.26 3.54 -10.54
N ILE A 118 11.08 4.02 -11.77
CA ILE A 118 9.85 4.71 -12.21
C ILE A 118 8.66 3.75 -12.19
N LEU A 119 8.81 2.54 -12.73
CA LEU A 119 7.75 1.52 -12.72
C LEU A 119 7.36 1.10 -11.30
N ALA A 120 8.34 0.96 -10.40
CA ALA A 120 8.10 0.66 -8.99
C ALA A 120 7.36 1.79 -8.24
N GLY A 121 7.45 3.03 -8.75
CA GLY A 121 6.72 4.18 -8.23
C GLY A 121 5.23 4.21 -8.61
N ILE A 122 4.78 3.40 -9.56
CA ILE A 122 3.36 3.35 -9.95
C ILE A 122 2.55 2.64 -8.85
N PRO A 123 1.48 3.27 -8.33
CA PRO A 123 0.63 2.64 -7.33
C PRO A 123 0.05 1.31 -7.84
N SER A 124 0.22 0.24 -7.06
CA SER A 124 -0.26 -1.10 -7.41
C SER A 124 -1.77 -1.15 -7.70
N VAL A 125 -2.55 -0.30 -7.03
CA VAL A 125 -4.00 -0.15 -7.26
C VAL A 125 -4.30 0.29 -8.70
N VAL A 126 -3.49 1.18 -9.28
CA VAL A 126 -3.66 1.63 -10.67
C VAL A 126 -3.43 0.48 -11.64
N ILE A 127 -2.37 -0.31 -11.41
CA ILE A 127 -2.07 -1.49 -12.23
C ILE A 127 -3.18 -2.55 -12.10
N GLY A 128 -3.65 -2.79 -10.86
CA GLY A 128 -4.76 -3.71 -10.61
C GLY A 128 -6.06 -3.28 -11.29
N PHE A 129 -6.38 -1.99 -11.26
CA PHE A 129 -7.56 -1.46 -11.95
C PHE A 129 -7.46 -1.61 -13.47
N LEU A 130 -6.31 -1.32 -14.06
CA LEU A 130 -6.07 -1.56 -15.49
C LEU A 130 -6.23 -3.04 -15.85
N GLY A 131 -5.78 -3.96 -15.00
CA GLY A 131 -5.94 -5.40 -15.22
C GLY A 131 -7.38 -5.91 -15.13
N ILE A 132 -8.30 -5.14 -14.51
CA ILE A 132 -9.73 -5.47 -14.48
C ILE A 132 -10.44 -4.92 -15.72
N VAL A 133 -9.98 -3.79 -16.26
CA VAL A 133 -10.63 -3.10 -17.39
C VAL A 133 -10.19 -3.66 -18.75
N LEU A 134 -8.98 -4.24 -18.85
CA LEU A 134 -8.43 -4.86 -20.06
C LEU A 134 -8.80 -6.32 -20.17
#